data_c9a1ba4cd9764dd8b0851f41ddbdbc07
#
_entry.id   c9a1ba4cd9764dd8b0851f41ddbdbc07
#
_cell.length_a   1.000
_cell.length_b   1.000
_cell.length_c   1.000
_cell.angle_alpha   90.00
_cell.angle_beta   90.00
_cell.angle_gamma   90.00
#
_symmetry.space_group_name_H-M   'P 1'
#
loop_
_entity.id
_entity.type
_entity.pdbx_description
1 polymer ?
#
loop_
_entity_poly.entity_id
_entity_poly.type
_entity_poly.pdbx_seq_one_letter_code
_entity_poly.pdbx_strand_id
1 'polypeptide(L)'
;LTQKLSKGFKSWKAMAEANAEKIKGFKGKVLYAGAHAEDDNSMVVIMHYESKDGLMAFKNDEELTKARQEAGALTETTVMTILGDDALTDFPN
;
A
#
# COMPACT_ATOMS: atom_id res chain seq x y z
N LEU A 1 -6.45 0.95 -0.64
CA LEU A 1 -6.43 0.29 -1.95
C LEU A 1 -6.56 -1.21 -1.82
N THR A 2 -7.04 -1.83 -2.86
CA THR A 2 -7.02 -3.29 -2.97
C THR A 2 -6.08 -3.68 -4.10
N GLN A 3 -5.45 -4.84 -3.96
CA GLN A 3 -4.40 -5.28 -4.86
C GLN A 3 -4.36 -6.80 -4.91
N LYS A 4 -4.29 -7.36 -6.12
CA LYS A 4 -4.03 -8.79 -6.28
C LYS A 4 -2.51 -9.03 -6.32
N LEU A 5 -2.11 -10.16 -5.77
CA LEU A 5 -0.71 -10.56 -5.68
C LEU A 5 -0.51 -11.92 -6.36
N SER A 6 0.72 -12.21 -6.78
CA SER A 6 1.08 -13.51 -7.36
C SER A 6 2.03 -14.31 -6.47
N LYS A 7 2.59 -13.69 -5.45
CA LYS A 7 3.60 -14.30 -4.57
C LYS A 7 3.24 -14.29 -3.09
N GLY A 8 1.99 -13.94 -2.77
CA GLY A 8 1.51 -13.87 -1.40
C GLY A 8 1.86 -12.57 -0.70
N PHE A 9 1.18 -12.31 0.42
CA PHE A 9 1.34 -11.09 1.20
C PHE A 9 2.73 -10.97 1.81
N LYS A 10 3.34 -12.08 2.23
CA LYS A 10 4.66 -12.06 2.87
C LYS A 10 5.72 -11.41 1.99
N SER A 11 5.70 -11.70 0.68
CA SER A 11 6.64 -11.12 -0.28
C SER A 11 6.41 -9.61 -0.41
N TRP A 12 5.16 -9.17 -0.48
CA TRP A 12 4.81 -7.76 -0.55
C TRP A 12 5.22 -7.04 0.74
N LYS A 13 4.94 -7.64 1.89
CA LYS A 13 5.32 -7.08 3.19
C LYS A 13 6.83 -6.86 3.29
N ALA A 14 7.61 -7.84 2.88
CA ALA A 14 9.07 -7.73 2.89
C ALA A 14 9.56 -6.58 2.00
N MET A 15 8.95 -6.41 0.83
CA MET A 15 9.26 -5.30 -0.07
C MET A 15 8.93 -3.96 0.57
N ALA A 16 7.76 -3.84 1.19
CA ALA A 16 7.35 -2.61 1.86
C ALA A 16 8.30 -2.25 3.00
N GLU A 17 8.69 -3.22 3.81
CA GLU A 17 9.64 -3.02 4.89
C GLU A 17 11.01 -2.56 4.35
N ALA A 18 11.46 -3.15 3.26
CA ALA A 18 12.74 -2.79 2.62
C ALA A 18 12.71 -1.37 2.04
N ASN A 19 11.54 -0.84 1.73
CA ASN A 19 11.37 0.50 1.15
C ASN A 19 10.79 1.52 2.14
N ALA A 20 10.84 1.23 3.43
CA ALA A 20 10.27 2.07 4.49
C ALA A 20 10.76 3.52 4.42
N GLU A 21 12.07 3.72 4.22
CA GLU A 21 12.64 5.08 4.15
C GLU A 21 12.13 5.85 2.95
N LYS A 22 11.90 5.19 1.83
CA LYS A 22 11.37 5.81 0.63
C LYS A 22 9.91 6.24 0.82
N ILE A 23 9.11 5.38 1.44
CA ILE A 23 7.72 5.70 1.78
C ILE A 23 7.67 6.90 2.73
N LYS A 24 8.54 6.91 3.73
CA LYS A 24 8.67 8.01 4.67
C LYS A 24 9.06 9.31 3.97
N GLY A 25 9.95 9.21 2.97
CA GLY A 25 10.36 10.36 2.15
C GLY A 25 9.21 11.01 1.39
N PHE A 26 8.19 10.25 1.03
CA PHE A 26 6.98 10.77 0.40
C PHE A 26 5.95 11.27 1.42
N LYS A 27 6.31 11.30 2.70
CA LYS A 27 5.39 11.67 3.80
C LYS A 27 4.21 10.72 3.89
N GLY A 28 4.46 9.46 3.53
CA GLY A 28 3.47 8.39 3.58
C GLY A 28 3.63 7.53 4.82
N LYS A 29 2.55 6.90 5.21
CA LYS A 29 2.51 5.99 6.34
C LYS A 29 1.50 4.89 6.05
N VAL A 30 1.90 3.64 6.24
CA VAL A 30 0.97 2.51 6.14
C VAL A 30 0.24 2.40 7.48
N LEU A 31 -1.07 2.58 7.46
CA LEU A 31 -1.91 2.43 8.65
C LEU A 31 -2.32 0.97 8.85
N TYR A 32 -2.56 0.28 7.75
CA TYR A 32 -2.90 -1.14 7.76
C TYR A 32 -2.54 -1.75 6.42
N ALA A 33 -1.97 -2.93 6.45
CA ALA A 33 -1.78 -3.74 5.26
C ALA A 33 -1.94 -5.20 5.65
N GLY A 34 -2.76 -5.92 4.92
CA GLY A 34 -3.01 -7.32 5.22
C GLY A 34 -3.67 -8.03 4.07
N ALA A 35 -3.59 -9.35 4.11
CA ALA A 35 -4.22 -10.20 3.12
C ALA A 35 -5.62 -10.59 3.59
N HIS A 36 -6.46 -10.97 2.63
CA HIS A 36 -7.74 -11.60 2.91
C HIS A 36 -7.52 -12.87 3.73
N ALA A 37 -8.40 -13.11 4.71
CA ALA A 37 -8.25 -14.25 5.62
C ALA A 37 -8.12 -15.60 4.93
N GLU A 38 -8.73 -15.75 3.75
CA GLU A 38 -8.73 -17.01 3.01
C GLU A 38 -7.97 -16.95 1.68
N ASP A 39 -7.35 -15.80 1.36
CA ASP A 39 -6.63 -15.64 0.10
C ASP A 39 -5.42 -14.71 0.28
N ASP A 40 -4.27 -15.33 0.41
CA ASP A 40 -2.99 -14.64 0.61
C ASP A 40 -2.59 -13.76 -0.58
N ASN A 41 -3.24 -13.93 -1.71
CA ASN A 41 -3.00 -13.14 -2.91
C ASN A 41 -4.02 -12.00 -3.13
N SER A 42 -4.88 -11.77 -2.15
CA SER A 42 -5.78 -10.61 -2.13
C SER A 42 -5.40 -9.72 -0.95
N MET A 43 -5.02 -8.48 -1.24
CA MET A 43 -4.48 -7.59 -0.22
C MET A 43 -5.28 -6.30 -0.12
N VAL A 44 -5.39 -5.77 1.10
CA VAL A 44 -5.93 -4.45 1.37
C VAL A 44 -4.86 -3.61 2.06
N VAL A 45 -4.66 -2.39 1.57
CA VAL A 45 -3.72 -1.44 2.17
C VAL A 45 -4.41 -0.12 2.41
N ILE A 46 -4.26 0.41 3.61
CA ILE A 46 -4.72 1.75 3.96
C ILE A 46 -3.49 2.57 4.29
N MET A 47 -3.27 3.63 3.53
CA MET A 47 -2.12 4.53 3.72
C MET A 47 -2.60 5.94 4.00
N HIS A 48 -1.77 6.68 4.72
CA HIS A 48 -1.97 8.10 4.96
C HIS A 48 -0.82 8.87 4.33
N TYR A 49 -1.13 9.96 3.63
CA TYR A 49 -0.15 10.92 3.10
C TYR A 49 -0.47 12.30 3.61
N GLU A 50 0.55 13.07 3.95
CA GLU A 50 0.37 14.44 4.44
C GLU A 50 -0.17 15.37 3.35
N SER A 51 0.09 15.03 2.07
CA SER A 51 -0.39 15.82 0.95
C SER A 51 -0.66 14.94 -0.26
N LYS A 52 -1.46 15.46 -1.18
CA LYS A 52 -1.72 14.80 -2.46
C LYS A 52 -0.43 14.67 -3.28
N ASP A 53 0.48 15.63 -3.16
CA ASP A 53 1.75 15.59 -3.88
C ASP A 53 2.60 14.38 -3.47
N GLY A 54 2.61 14.03 -2.19
CA GLY A 54 3.31 12.85 -1.70
C GLY A 54 2.72 11.57 -2.26
N LEU A 55 1.39 11.47 -2.30
CA LEU A 55 0.70 10.34 -2.90
C LEU A 55 1.04 10.20 -4.38
N MET A 56 1.02 11.30 -5.12
CA MET A 56 1.33 11.28 -6.56
C MET A 56 2.77 10.92 -6.82
N ALA A 57 3.69 11.42 -5.99
CA ALA A 57 5.11 11.08 -6.10
C ALA A 57 5.34 9.58 -5.87
N PHE A 58 4.68 9.02 -4.86
CA PHE A 58 4.71 7.59 -4.58
C PHE A 58 4.19 6.78 -5.77
N LYS A 59 3.02 7.17 -6.28
CA LYS A 59 2.37 6.48 -7.40
C LYS A 59 3.23 6.49 -8.67
N ASN A 60 3.94 7.59 -8.91
CA ASN A 60 4.73 7.78 -10.13
C ASN A 60 6.20 7.37 -9.98
N ASP A 61 6.61 6.88 -8.82
CA ASP A 61 7.99 6.44 -8.61
C ASP A 61 8.24 5.12 -9.33
N GLU A 62 9.10 5.15 -10.34
CA GLU A 62 9.37 3.98 -11.19
C GLU A 62 10.10 2.87 -10.45
N GLU A 63 11.04 3.19 -9.57
CA GLU A 63 11.78 2.20 -8.80
C GLU A 63 10.86 1.46 -7.84
N LEU A 64 9.96 2.19 -7.18
CA LEU A 64 9.03 1.60 -6.25
C LEU A 64 7.98 0.75 -6.98
N THR A 65 7.52 1.21 -8.14
CA THR A 65 6.59 0.44 -8.98
C THR A 65 7.25 -0.89 -9.38
N LYS A 66 8.51 -0.85 -9.79
CA LYS A 66 9.26 -2.05 -10.15
C LYS A 66 9.43 -2.98 -8.95
N ALA A 67 9.76 -2.42 -7.78
CA ALA A 67 9.89 -3.21 -6.56
C ALA A 67 8.58 -3.92 -6.20
N ARG A 68 7.45 -3.23 -6.34
CA ARG A 68 6.13 -3.84 -6.09
C ARG A 68 5.85 -4.97 -7.07
N GLN A 69 6.13 -4.77 -8.34
CA GLN A 69 5.94 -5.81 -9.36
C GLN A 69 6.81 -7.01 -9.10
N GLU A 70 8.07 -6.81 -8.73
CA GLU A 70 8.99 -7.90 -8.40
C GLU A 70 8.55 -8.66 -7.14
N ALA A 71 7.86 -7.98 -6.22
CA ALA A 71 7.30 -8.61 -5.03
C ALA A 71 5.97 -9.34 -5.30
N GLY A 72 5.50 -9.31 -6.54
CA GLY A 72 4.30 -10.03 -6.94
C GLY A 72 3.03 -9.17 -7.06
N ALA A 73 3.13 -7.85 -6.94
CA ALA A 73 1.95 -7.00 -7.12
C ALA A 73 1.52 -7.00 -8.59
N LEU A 74 0.28 -7.39 -8.83
CA LEU A 74 -0.32 -7.35 -10.16
C LEU A 74 -0.93 -5.96 -10.33
N THR A 75 -0.12 -5.02 -10.78
CA THR A 75 -0.45 -3.58 -10.77
C THR A 75 -1.68 -3.22 -11.59
N GLU A 76 -2.02 -4.01 -12.59
CA GLU A 76 -3.25 -3.83 -13.37
C GLU A 76 -4.51 -4.11 -12.56
N THR A 77 -4.39 -4.77 -11.41
CA THR A 77 -5.53 -5.08 -10.53
C THR A 77 -5.69 -4.08 -9.40
N THR A 78 -4.84 -3.05 -9.33
CA THR A 78 -4.90 -2.06 -8.26
C THR A 78 -6.18 -1.24 -8.36
N VAL A 79 -6.94 -1.21 -7.26
CA VAL A 79 -8.09 -0.31 -7.13
C VAL A 79 -7.77 0.66 -6.00
N MET A 80 -7.65 1.94 -6.34
CA MET A 80 -7.34 2.99 -5.37
C MET A 80 -8.59 3.79 -5.06
N THR A 81 -8.88 3.94 -3.78
CA THR A 81 -9.97 4.78 -3.31
C THR A 81 -9.38 5.87 -2.42
N ILE A 82 -9.67 7.12 -2.72
CA ILE A 82 -9.19 8.25 -1.91
C ILE A 82 -10.26 8.55 -0.85
N LEU A 83 -9.85 8.45 0.41
CA LEU A 83 -10.75 8.67 1.56
C LEU A 83 -10.60 10.10 2.07
N GLY A 84 -11.69 10.63 2.63
CA GLY A 84 -11.67 11.93 3.27
C GLY A 84 -11.09 11.88 4.67
N ASP A 85 -10.90 13.05 5.26
CA ASP A 85 -10.33 13.18 6.61
C ASP A 85 -11.34 12.90 7.73
N ASP A 86 -12.62 12.98 7.41
CA ASP A 86 -13.70 12.73 8.38
C ASP A 86 -13.85 11.22 8.55
N ALA A 87 -13.31 10.71 9.64
CA ALA A 87 -13.23 9.27 9.84
C ALA A 87 -13.51 8.88 11.28
N LEU A 88 -13.99 7.68 11.45
CA LEU A 88 -14.21 7.08 12.77
C LEU A 88 -13.17 5.96 12.90
N THR A 89 -12.24 6.11 13.85
CA THR A 89 -11.17 5.14 14.10
C THR A 89 -11.09 4.81 15.58
N ASP A 90 -10.69 3.59 15.88
CA ASP A 90 -10.52 3.10 17.25
C ASP A 90 -11.77 3.30 18.12
N PHE A 91 -12.94 3.17 17.52
CA PHE A 91 -14.24 3.36 18.19
C PHE A 91 -14.97 2.01 18.34
N PRO A 92 -15.68 1.77 19.48
CA PRO A 92 -15.60 2.54 20.73
C PRO A 92 -14.33 2.15 21.48
N ASN A 93 -13.72 3.14 22.12
CA ASN A 93 -12.44 2.92 22.80
C ASN A 93 -12.62 2.88 24.31
#